data_fc892154982b3add593541dcba40973f
#
_entry.id   fc892154982b3add593541dcba40973f
#
_cell.length_a   1.000
_cell.length_b   1.000
_cell.length_c   1.000
_cell.angle_alpha   90.00
_cell.angle_beta   90.00
_cell.angle_gamma   90.00
#
_symmetry.space_group_name_H-M   'P 1'
#
loop_
_entity.id
_entity.type
_entity.pdbx_description
1 polymer ?
#
loop_
_entity_poly.entity_id
_entity_poly.type
_entity_poly.pdbx_seq_one_letter_code
_entity_poly.pdbx_strand_id
1 'polypeptide(L)'
;KEKSDMLEVKFYDTVDDSLLKFAVIISQSNGKWVFCKHKERDTYEAPGGHREVGEDILETAKRELQEETGAIRFDIKPICVYSVTGKNSVNENGEETFGLLCFAEIRKFSGQLDSEMEKVVLMDELPQNWTYPLIQPKLIEKYMQIEKQSYSQIQLSAKQTIEYIKNTIKPGMNLLEIRELSEEKLLELGADSFWYWDVGAFVFAGDETTVSV
;
A
#
# COMPACT_ATOMS: atom_id res chain seq x y z
N LYS A 1 -21.45 -34.16 -8.74
CA LYS A 1 -20.13 -33.46 -8.91
C LYS A 1 -20.18 -32.28 -8.00
N GLU A 2 -19.66 -32.44 -6.81
CA GLU A 2 -19.42 -31.37 -5.86
C GLU A 2 -18.42 -30.39 -6.51
N LYS A 3 -18.87 -29.15 -6.79
CA LYS A 3 -17.95 -28.04 -6.95
C LYS A 3 -17.29 -27.89 -5.58
N SER A 4 -16.03 -28.27 -5.46
CA SER A 4 -15.27 -28.13 -4.24
C SER A 4 -15.42 -26.68 -3.75
N ASP A 5 -15.67 -26.52 -2.45
CA ASP A 5 -15.71 -25.25 -1.71
C ASP A 5 -14.32 -24.59 -1.71
N MET A 6 -13.82 -24.27 -2.91
CA MET A 6 -12.51 -23.65 -3.05
C MET A 6 -12.69 -22.16 -2.81
N LEU A 7 -12.02 -21.65 -1.76
CA LEU A 7 -12.01 -20.24 -1.43
C LEU A 7 -11.36 -19.45 -2.57
N GLU A 8 -12.09 -18.48 -3.11
CA GLU A 8 -11.66 -17.60 -4.17
C GLU A 8 -11.51 -16.16 -3.66
N VAL A 9 -10.43 -15.49 -4.04
CA VAL A 9 -10.21 -14.07 -3.78
C VAL A 9 -10.12 -13.36 -5.12
N LYS A 10 -10.93 -12.32 -5.31
CA LYS A 10 -10.93 -11.45 -6.49
C LYS A 10 -10.62 -10.01 -6.10
N PHE A 11 -10.20 -9.20 -7.06
CA PHE A 11 -9.84 -7.81 -6.86
C PHE A 11 -10.58 -6.91 -7.84
N TYR A 12 -10.97 -5.72 -7.37
CA TYR A 12 -11.75 -4.73 -8.10
C TYR A 12 -11.18 -3.34 -7.83
N ASP A 13 -11.32 -2.45 -8.79
CA ASP A 13 -10.95 -1.06 -8.57
C ASP A 13 -11.95 -0.38 -7.63
N THR A 14 -13.26 -0.59 -7.86
CA THR A 14 -14.34 -0.05 -7.03
C THR A 14 -15.53 -0.99 -7.00
N VAL A 15 -16.35 -0.88 -5.96
CA VAL A 15 -17.71 -1.45 -5.86
C VAL A 15 -18.62 -0.44 -5.19
N ASP A 16 -19.93 -0.73 -5.11
CA ASP A 16 -20.84 0.07 -4.29
C ASP A 16 -20.41 0.01 -2.81
N ASP A 17 -20.33 1.16 -2.14
CA ASP A 17 -19.88 1.26 -0.74
C ASP A 17 -20.70 0.37 0.21
N SER A 18 -22.00 0.19 -0.05
CA SER A 18 -22.88 -0.66 0.76
C SER A 18 -22.47 -2.14 0.79
N LEU A 19 -21.68 -2.59 -0.17
CA LEU A 19 -21.17 -3.96 -0.25
C LEU A 19 -19.94 -4.17 0.63
N LEU A 20 -19.22 -3.11 0.99
CA LEU A 20 -17.99 -3.19 1.80
C LEU A 20 -18.35 -3.52 3.24
N LYS A 21 -17.95 -4.70 3.73
CA LYS A 21 -18.29 -5.24 5.05
C LYS A 21 -17.11 -5.25 6.02
N PHE A 22 -15.88 -5.20 5.53
CA PHE A 22 -14.67 -5.25 6.33
C PHE A 22 -13.51 -4.52 5.66
N ALA A 23 -12.50 -4.20 6.45
CA ALA A 23 -11.25 -3.67 5.96
C ALA A 23 -10.08 -4.54 6.42
N VAL A 24 -9.06 -4.70 5.57
CA VAL A 24 -7.77 -5.30 5.93
C VAL A 24 -6.67 -4.32 5.59
N ILE A 25 -5.73 -4.15 6.51
CA ILE A 25 -4.68 -3.16 6.40
C ILE A 25 -3.32 -3.84 6.34
N ILE A 26 -2.68 -3.83 5.18
CA ILE A 26 -1.28 -4.18 5.07
C ILE A 26 -0.48 -3.04 5.69
N SER A 27 0.36 -3.36 6.69
CA SER A 27 1.04 -2.34 7.48
C SER A 27 2.54 -2.54 7.49
N GLN A 28 3.28 -1.43 7.46
CA GLN A 28 4.72 -1.39 7.66
C GLN A 28 5.10 -0.34 8.71
N SER A 29 6.26 -0.53 9.32
CA SER A 29 6.90 0.46 10.19
C SER A 29 8.41 0.33 10.05
N ASN A 30 9.08 1.44 9.65
CA ASN A 30 10.53 1.46 9.40
C ASN A 30 10.99 0.33 8.45
N GLY A 31 10.23 0.08 7.38
CA GLY A 31 10.52 -0.94 6.37
C GLY A 31 10.26 -2.40 6.79
N LYS A 32 9.72 -2.64 7.99
CA LYS A 32 9.33 -3.96 8.46
C LYS A 32 7.82 -4.15 8.37
N TRP A 33 7.39 -5.34 8.03
CA TRP A 33 5.99 -5.73 8.05
C TRP A 33 5.45 -5.76 9.48
N VAL A 34 4.23 -5.28 9.67
CA VAL A 34 3.54 -5.28 10.96
C VAL A 34 2.41 -6.28 10.92
N PHE A 35 2.46 -7.27 11.82
CA PHE A 35 1.44 -8.29 11.99
C PHE A 35 0.95 -8.36 13.43
N CYS A 36 -0.29 -8.80 13.58
CA CYS A 36 -0.92 -9.05 14.86
C CYS A 36 -0.92 -10.54 15.18
N LYS A 37 -0.78 -10.88 16.46
CA LYS A 37 -0.96 -12.24 16.97
C LYS A 37 -2.10 -12.22 17.99
N HIS A 38 -3.17 -12.94 17.70
CA HIS A 38 -4.29 -13.10 18.62
C HIS A 38 -3.90 -13.91 19.86
N LYS A 39 -4.49 -13.61 21.02
CA LYS A 39 -4.20 -14.27 22.32
C LYS A 39 -4.42 -15.79 22.28
N GLU A 40 -5.41 -16.23 21.54
CA GLU A 40 -5.84 -17.63 21.49
C GLU A 40 -5.25 -18.44 20.32
N ARG A 41 -4.43 -17.81 19.46
CA ARG A 41 -3.91 -18.44 18.24
C ARG A 41 -2.39 -18.33 18.16
N ASP A 42 -1.74 -19.36 17.62
CA ASP A 42 -0.30 -19.30 17.33
C ASP A 42 -0.03 -18.99 15.84
N THR A 43 -0.79 -18.05 15.31
CA THR A 43 -0.76 -17.58 13.92
C THR A 43 -0.70 -16.07 13.87
N TYR A 44 -0.31 -15.54 12.72
CA TYR A 44 -0.19 -14.11 12.48
C TYR A 44 -1.21 -13.65 11.45
N GLU A 45 -1.64 -12.40 11.57
CA GLU A 45 -2.60 -11.78 10.66
C GLU A 45 -2.28 -10.30 10.44
N ALA A 46 -2.65 -9.79 9.28
CA ALA A 46 -2.71 -8.37 9.04
C ALA A 46 -3.90 -7.78 9.81
N PRO A 47 -3.76 -6.59 10.40
CA PRO A 47 -4.86 -5.94 11.11
C PRO A 47 -6.07 -5.74 10.20
N GLY A 48 -7.26 -5.89 10.78
CA GLY A 48 -8.51 -5.72 10.03
C GLY A 48 -9.72 -6.28 10.73
N GLY A 49 -10.87 -5.75 10.40
CA GLY A 49 -12.13 -6.17 11.00
C GLY A 49 -13.37 -5.69 10.27
N HIS A 50 -14.52 -5.90 10.90
CA HIS A 50 -15.81 -5.62 10.32
C HIS A 50 -16.20 -4.15 10.46
N ARG A 51 -16.88 -3.66 9.42
CA ARG A 51 -17.50 -2.33 9.40
C ARG A 51 -18.64 -2.26 10.39
N GLU A 52 -18.61 -1.26 11.25
CA GLU A 52 -19.71 -0.98 12.16
C GLU A 52 -20.87 -0.25 11.47
N VAL A 53 -22.06 -0.27 12.09
CA VAL A 53 -23.24 0.36 11.52
C VAL A 53 -23.07 1.88 11.46
N GLY A 54 -23.13 2.43 10.25
CA GLY A 54 -22.98 3.87 10.01
C GLY A 54 -21.53 4.35 9.91
N GLU A 55 -20.57 3.46 10.02
CA GLU A 55 -19.14 3.77 9.88
C GLU A 55 -18.74 3.89 8.39
N ASP A 56 -17.88 4.83 8.06
CA ASP A 56 -17.19 4.85 6.77
C ASP A 56 -16.14 3.75 6.72
N ILE A 57 -15.98 3.10 5.59
CA ILE A 57 -15.06 1.94 5.49
C ILE A 57 -13.59 2.30 5.74
N LEU A 58 -13.17 3.53 5.44
CA LEU A 58 -11.82 3.98 5.74
C LEU A 58 -11.66 4.30 7.23
N GLU A 59 -12.71 4.74 7.92
CA GLU A 59 -12.73 4.88 9.38
C GLU A 59 -12.67 3.50 10.05
N THR A 60 -13.36 2.48 9.51
CA THR A 60 -13.18 1.08 9.92
C THR A 60 -11.71 0.68 9.86
N ALA A 61 -11.04 0.94 8.73
CA ALA A 61 -9.63 0.59 8.56
C ALA A 61 -8.72 1.30 9.58
N LYS A 62 -8.98 2.57 9.88
CA LYS A 62 -8.21 3.33 10.88
C LYS A 62 -8.45 2.81 12.29
N ARG A 63 -9.71 2.54 12.65
CA ARG A 63 -10.08 2.02 13.97
C ARG A 63 -9.43 0.67 14.21
N GLU A 64 -9.59 -0.29 13.29
CA GLU A 64 -9.00 -1.63 13.39
C GLU A 64 -7.46 -1.57 13.47
N LEU A 65 -6.82 -0.72 12.67
CA LEU A 65 -5.38 -0.52 12.75
C LEU A 65 -4.95 -0.04 14.15
N GLN A 66 -5.68 0.91 14.74
CA GLN A 66 -5.38 1.44 16.07
C GLN A 66 -5.63 0.41 17.17
N GLU A 67 -6.76 -0.28 17.14
CA GLU A 67 -7.18 -1.27 18.15
C GLU A 67 -6.24 -2.48 18.16
N GLU A 68 -5.90 -3.01 17.00
CA GLU A 68 -5.12 -4.24 16.90
C GLU A 68 -3.61 -4.03 16.95
N THR A 69 -3.12 -2.84 16.56
CA THR A 69 -1.67 -2.56 16.56
C THR A 69 -1.23 -1.55 17.60
N GLY A 70 -2.13 -0.77 18.17
CA GLY A 70 -1.78 0.37 19.02
C GLY A 70 -1.14 1.53 18.23
N ALA A 71 -1.36 1.60 16.92
CA ALA A 71 -0.85 2.69 16.09
C ALA A 71 -1.49 4.02 16.48
N ILE A 72 -0.67 5.05 16.79
CA ILE A 72 -1.16 6.39 17.17
C ILE A 72 -0.73 7.47 16.18
N ARG A 73 0.24 7.19 15.32
CA ARG A 73 0.63 8.06 14.22
C ARG A 73 0.95 7.19 12.99
N PHE A 74 0.19 7.37 11.94
CA PHE A 74 0.31 6.59 10.71
C PHE A 74 -0.26 7.36 9.53
N ASP A 75 0.19 7.00 8.34
CA ASP A 75 -0.43 7.38 7.08
C ASP A 75 -1.13 6.14 6.52
N ILE A 76 -2.40 6.26 6.12
CA ILE A 76 -3.17 5.15 5.55
C ILE A 76 -3.77 5.55 4.20
N LYS A 77 -3.71 4.65 3.23
CA LYS A 77 -4.29 4.83 1.90
C LYS A 77 -5.06 3.59 1.46
N PRO A 78 -6.23 3.74 0.80
CA PRO A 78 -6.88 2.63 0.14
C PRO A 78 -6.05 2.13 -1.05
N ILE A 79 -6.06 0.82 -1.29
CA ILE A 79 -5.33 0.17 -2.38
C ILE A 79 -6.30 -0.33 -3.45
N CYS A 80 -7.24 -1.18 -3.07
CA CYS A 80 -8.28 -1.72 -3.95
C CYS A 80 -9.38 -2.38 -3.11
N VAL A 81 -10.47 -2.73 -3.77
CA VAL A 81 -11.49 -3.60 -3.19
C VAL A 81 -11.11 -5.05 -3.50
N TYR A 82 -11.41 -5.95 -2.58
CA TYR A 82 -11.32 -7.38 -2.81
C TYR A 82 -12.60 -8.09 -2.38
N SER A 83 -12.84 -9.28 -2.92
CA SER A 83 -13.89 -10.15 -2.43
C SER A 83 -13.35 -11.52 -2.04
N VAL A 84 -14.09 -12.17 -1.16
CA VAL A 84 -13.86 -13.55 -0.77
C VAL A 84 -15.15 -14.33 -1.00
N THR A 85 -15.05 -15.41 -1.76
CA THR A 85 -16.15 -16.37 -2.00
C THR A 85 -15.73 -17.73 -1.49
N GLY A 86 -16.64 -18.49 -0.92
CA GLY A 86 -16.39 -19.81 -0.35
C GLY A 86 -16.45 -19.81 1.17
N LYS A 87 -16.76 -20.99 1.73
CA LYS A 87 -16.92 -21.15 3.18
C LYS A 87 -15.59 -21.09 3.90
N ASN A 88 -15.54 -20.29 4.93
CA ASN A 88 -14.39 -20.17 5.84
C ASN A 88 -14.88 -19.74 7.24
N SER A 89 -13.96 -19.54 8.19
CA SER A 89 -14.27 -19.18 9.58
C SER A 89 -15.01 -17.85 9.76
N VAL A 90 -14.95 -16.94 8.77
CA VAL A 90 -15.60 -15.62 8.80
C VAL A 90 -16.73 -15.48 7.78
N ASN A 91 -16.96 -16.51 6.94
CA ASN A 91 -18.00 -16.57 5.91
C ASN A 91 -18.62 -17.97 5.85
N GLU A 92 -19.54 -18.24 6.77
CA GLU A 92 -20.16 -19.57 6.90
C GLU A 92 -21.05 -19.94 5.72
N ASN A 93 -21.68 -18.96 5.09
CA ASN A 93 -22.59 -19.17 3.95
C ASN A 93 -21.83 -19.40 2.63
N GLY A 94 -20.57 -18.96 2.54
CA GLY A 94 -19.75 -19.05 1.34
C GLY A 94 -20.16 -18.06 0.23
N GLU A 95 -21.04 -17.11 0.52
CA GLU A 95 -21.42 -16.05 -0.41
C GLU A 95 -20.26 -15.10 -0.65
N GLU A 96 -20.28 -14.37 -1.77
CA GLU A 96 -19.27 -13.36 -2.06
C GLU A 96 -19.42 -12.18 -1.09
N THR A 97 -18.35 -11.88 -0.35
CA THR A 97 -18.26 -10.74 0.57
C THR A 97 -17.14 -9.82 0.20
N PHE A 98 -17.35 -8.51 0.32
CA PHE A 98 -16.42 -7.49 -0.15
C PHE A 98 -15.75 -6.77 1.01
N GLY A 99 -14.47 -6.47 0.83
CA GLY A 99 -13.66 -5.71 1.77
C GLY A 99 -12.77 -4.68 1.08
N LEU A 100 -12.38 -3.65 1.84
CA LEU A 100 -11.39 -2.68 1.42
C LEU A 100 -9.99 -3.16 1.84
N LEU A 101 -9.06 -3.22 0.89
CA LEU A 101 -7.65 -3.39 1.16
C LEU A 101 -6.99 -2.03 1.28
N CYS A 102 -6.34 -1.78 2.42
CA CYS A 102 -5.57 -0.57 2.68
C CYS A 102 -4.08 -0.90 2.87
N PHE A 103 -3.24 0.12 2.71
CA PHE A 103 -1.86 0.12 3.18
C PHE A 103 -1.67 1.22 4.22
N ALA A 104 -0.90 0.92 5.28
CA ALA A 104 -0.52 1.89 6.29
C ALA A 104 0.98 1.89 6.60
N GLU A 105 1.58 3.08 6.63
CA GLU A 105 2.91 3.29 7.20
C GLU A 105 2.77 3.80 8.64
N ILE A 106 3.13 2.97 9.61
CA ILE A 106 3.02 3.29 11.03
C ILE A 106 4.30 3.96 11.52
N ARG A 107 4.18 5.19 11.99
CA ARG A 107 5.30 6.00 12.50
C ARG A 107 5.47 5.93 14.01
N LYS A 108 4.39 5.59 14.76
CA LYS A 108 4.43 5.51 16.22
C LYS A 108 3.33 4.58 16.74
N PHE A 109 3.70 3.78 17.73
CA PHE A 109 2.79 2.92 18.52
C PHE A 109 2.58 3.49 19.92
N SER A 110 1.43 3.22 20.55
CA SER A 110 1.11 3.58 21.93
C SER A 110 1.90 2.76 22.96
N GLY A 111 2.28 1.55 22.57
CA GLY A 111 2.86 0.55 23.48
C GLY A 111 1.81 -0.20 24.32
N GLN A 112 0.52 0.12 24.17
CA GLN A 112 -0.59 -0.59 24.79
C GLN A 112 -1.52 -1.13 23.69
N LEU A 113 -2.02 -2.34 23.87
CA LEU A 113 -3.01 -2.98 23.02
C LEU A 113 -4.30 -3.12 23.84
N ASP A 114 -5.38 -2.52 23.36
CA ASP A 114 -6.69 -2.56 24.03
C ASP A 114 -7.61 -3.62 23.42
N SER A 115 -7.06 -4.51 22.57
CA SER A 115 -7.82 -5.48 21.76
C SER A 115 -7.59 -6.93 22.22
N GLU A 116 -8.16 -7.87 21.47
CA GLU A 116 -7.96 -9.31 21.61
C GLU A 116 -6.54 -9.76 21.21
N MET A 117 -5.71 -8.84 20.71
CA MET A 117 -4.34 -9.14 20.29
C MET A 117 -3.39 -9.32 21.48
N GLU A 118 -2.54 -10.35 21.41
CA GLU A 118 -1.49 -10.60 22.39
C GLU A 118 -0.33 -9.63 22.20
N LYS A 119 0.08 -9.47 20.94
CA LYS A 119 1.22 -8.63 20.56
C LYS A 119 1.21 -8.23 19.09
N VAL A 120 1.86 -7.14 18.83
CA VAL A 120 2.28 -6.70 17.49
C VAL A 120 3.71 -7.16 17.24
N VAL A 121 3.97 -7.69 16.06
CA VAL A 121 5.28 -8.19 15.66
C VAL A 121 5.74 -7.48 14.40
N LEU A 122 6.98 -6.99 14.44
CA LEU A 122 7.66 -6.40 13.28
C LEU A 122 8.57 -7.47 12.67
N MET A 123 8.35 -7.78 11.39
CA MET A 123 9.05 -8.82 10.66
C MET A 123 9.73 -8.28 9.41
N ASP A 124 10.93 -8.77 9.12
CA ASP A 124 11.63 -8.47 7.86
C ASP A 124 11.05 -9.30 6.71
N GLU A 125 10.51 -10.48 7.01
CA GLU A 125 9.89 -11.40 6.06
C GLU A 125 8.43 -11.69 6.44
N LEU A 126 7.65 -12.20 5.48
CA LEU A 126 6.26 -12.58 5.72
C LEU A 126 6.19 -13.84 6.61
N PRO A 127 5.19 -13.93 7.50
CA PRO A 127 5.01 -15.11 8.36
C PRO A 127 4.68 -16.34 7.52
N GLN A 128 5.06 -17.51 8.04
CA GLN A 128 4.70 -18.79 7.42
C GLN A 128 3.38 -19.35 7.95
N ASN A 129 3.03 -19.00 9.19
CA ASN A 129 1.82 -19.45 9.89
C ASN A 129 0.78 -18.35 9.95
N TRP A 130 -0.07 -18.31 8.94
CA TRP A 130 -1.16 -17.33 8.80
C TRP A 130 -2.43 -17.78 9.50
N THR A 131 -3.16 -16.82 10.09
CA THR A 131 -4.54 -17.05 10.55
C THR A 131 -5.48 -17.30 9.35
N TYR A 132 -5.26 -16.56 8.24
CA TYR A 132 -6.04 -16.68 7.01
C TYR A 132 -5.14 -17.03 5.81
N PRO A 133 -4.61 -18.27 5.73
CA PRO A 133 -3.56 -18.64 4.79
C PRO A 133 -4.00 -18.62 3.31
N LEU A 134 -5.31 -18.69 3.03
CA LEU A 134 -5.86 -18.67 1.67
C LEU A 134 -6.28 -17.26 1.22
N ILE A 135 -6.24 -16.27 2.12
CA ILE A 135 -6.69 -14.90 1.85
C ILE A 135 -5.52 -13.92 1.97
N GLN A 136 -4.97 -13.73 3.16
CA GLN A 136 -4.03 -12.65 3.43
C GLN A 136 -2.75 -12.68 2.59
N PRO A 137 -2.12 -13.83 2.30
CA PRO A 137 -0.98 -13.86 1.37
C PRO A 137 -1.32 -13.29 -0.02
N LYS A 138 -2.54 -13.55 -0.54
CA LYS A 138 -2.99 -13.02 -1.83
C LYS A 138 -3.20 -11.50 -1.79
N LEU A 139 -3.67 -10.97 -0.66
CA LEU A 139 -3.83 -9.52 -0.47
C LEU A 139 -2.47 -8.82 -0.48
N ILE A 140 -1.47 -9.38 0.22
CA ILE A 140 -0.11 -8.85 0.23
C ILE A 140 0.53 -8.95 -1.16
N GLU A 141 0.37 -10.08 -1.84
CA GLU A 141 0.87 -10.24 -3.21
C GLU A 141 0.28 -9.18 -4.15
N LYS A 142 -1.03 -8.92 -4.05
CA LYS A 142 -1.69 -7.86 -4.83
C LYS A 142 -1.11 -6.48 -4.53
N TYR A 143 -0.91 -6.14 -3.27
CA TYR A 143 -0.26 -4.88 -2.86
C TYR A 143 1.15 -4.77 -3.46
N MET A 144 1.97 -5.81 -3.32
CA MET A 144 3.34 -5.82 -3.86
C MET A 144 3.37 -5.69 -5.38
N GLN A 145 2.39 -6.27 -6.09
CA GLN A 145 2.25 -6.11 -7.54
C GLN A 145 1.94 -4.66 -7.92
N ILE A 146 1.02 -4.01 -7.22
CA ILE A 146 0.64 -2.61 -7.45
C ILE A 146 1.84 -1.68 -7.18
N GLU A 147 2.54 -1.85 -6.06
CA GLU A 147 3.74 -1.07 -5.74
C GLU A 147 4.85 -1.25 -6.79
N LYS A 148 5.08 -2.48 -7.23
CA LYS A 148 6.05 -2.77 -8.29
C LYS A 148 5.68 -2.12 -9.64
N GLN A 149 4.39 -2.13 -10.00
CA GLN A 149 3.91 -1.47 -11.22
C GLN A 149 4.07 0.05 -11.12
N SER A 150 3.70 0.65 -10.00
CA SER A 150 3.89 2.08 -9.73
C SER A 150 5.37 2.47 -9.84
N TYR A 151 6.26 1.74 -9.17
CA TYR A 151 7.69 1.98 -9.25
C TYR A 151 8.24 1.86 -10.68
N SER A 152 7.80 0.84 -11.43
CA SER A 152 8.21 0.65 -12.83
C SER A 152 7.75 1.80 -13.72
N GLN A 153 6.54 2.34 -13.48
CA GLN A 153 6.03 3.50 -14.21
C GLN A 153 6.85 4.76 -13.94
N ILE A 154 7.20 5.00 -12.67
CA ILE A 154 8.06 6.13 -12.28
C ILE A 154 9.43 6.03 -13.00
N GLN A 155 10.05 4.85 -13.01
CA GLN A 155 11.31 4.62 -13.71
C GLN A 155 11.19 4.87 -15.22
N LEU A 156 10.08 4.45 -15.82
CA LEU A 156 9.83 4.68 -17.25
C LEU A 156 9.68 6.18 -17.54
N SER A 157 8.91 6.92 -16.74
CA SER A 157 8.74 8.37 -16.88
C SER A 157 10.07 9.11 -16.77
N ALA A 158 10.90 8.74 -15.79
CA ALA A 158 12.24 9.30 -15.65
C ALA A 158 13.12 9.04 -16.87
N LYS A 159 13.12 7.80 -17.40
CA LYS A 159 13.85 7.43 -18.61
C LYS A 159 13.37 8.22 -19.83
N GLN A 160 12.08 8.33 -20.04
CA GLN A 160 11.50 9.10 -21.15
C GLN A 160 11.85 10.60 -21.06
N THR A 161 11.87 11.15 -19.84
CA THR A 161 12.32 12.53 -19.61
C THR A 161 13.77 12.73 -20.00
N ILE A 162 14.67 11.83 -19.59
CA ILE A 162 16.08 11.88 -19.97
C ILE A 162 16.25 11.82 -21.49
N GLU A 163 15.55 10.94 -22.19
CA GLU A 163 15.60 10.84 -23.65
C GLU A 163 15.07 12.10 -24.33
N TYR A 164 13.99 12.68 -23.82
CA TYR A 164 13.44 13.96 -24.31
C TYR A 164 14.47 15.08 -24.14
N ILE A 165 15.07 15.22 -22.98
CA ILE A 165 16.10 16.24 -22.71
C ILE A 165 17.31 16.08 -23.62
N LYS A 166 17.85 14.86 -23.79
CA LYS A 166 18.98 14.59 -24.72
C LYS A 166 18.71 15.08 -26.14
N ASN A 167 17.47 14.99 -26.61
CA ASN A 167 17.08 15.39 -27.95
C ASN A 167 16.71 16.88 -28.05
N THR A 168 16.48 17.56 -26.93
CA THR A 168 15.98 18.95 -26.89
C THR A 168 17.08 19.94 -26.56
N ILE A 169 18.07 19.59 -25.73
CA ILE A 169 19.12 20.50 -25.30
C ILE A 169 19.99 20.93 -26.47
N LYS A 170 20.38 22.21 -26.44
CA LYS A 170 21.25 22.83 -27.46
C LYS A 170 22.35 23.63 -26.75
N PRO A 171 23.50 23.82 -27.44
CA PRO A 171 24.53 24.71 -26.94
C PRO A 171 23.96 26.11 -26.66
N GLY A 172 24.25 26.67 -25.50
CA GLY A 172 23.80 27.99 -25.06
C GLY A 172 22.55 27.99 -24.18
N MET A 173 21.84 26.86 -23.99
CA MET A 173 20.79 26.75 -22.98
C MET A 173 21.38 26.82 -21.58
N ASN A 174 20.70 27.53 -20.68
CA ASN A 174 21.12 27.58 -19.28
C ASN A 174 20.54 26.40 -18.48
N LEU A 175 21.11 26.14 -17.29
CA LEU A 175 20.70 25.00 -16.46
C LEU A 175 19.28 25.09 -15.95
N LEU A 176 18.78 26.31 -15.72
CA LEU A 176 17.40 26.54 -15.29
C LEU A 176 16.41 26.15 -16.39
N GLU A 177 16.65 26.56 -17.64
CA GLU A 177 15.80 26.16 -18.78
C GLU A 177 15.76 24.64 -18.95
N ILE A 178 16.90 23.94 -18.78
CA ILE A 178 16.96 22.48 -18.87
C ILE A 178 16.18 21.84 -17.72
N ARG A 179 16.25 22.40 -16.52
CA ARG A 179 15.46 21.93 -15.36
C ARG A 179 13.97 22.08 -15.61
N GLU A 180 13.53 23.27 -16.03
CA GLU A 180 12.13 23.55 -16.31
C GLU A 180 11.54 22.61 -17.37
N LEU A 181 12.26 22.38 -18.48
CA LEU A 181 11.87 21.41 -19.50
C LEU A 181 11.78 19.98 -18.95
N SER A 182 12.67 19.60 -18.02
CA SER A 182 12.64 18.29 -17.40
C SER A 182 11.43 18.12 -16.50
N GLU A 183 11.11 19.13 -15.70
CA GLU A 183 9.97 19.15 -14.79
C GLU A 183 8.63 19.15 -15.54
N GLU A 184 8.51 19.98 -16.58
CA GLU A 184 7.35 19.98 -17.48
C GLU A 184 7.14 18.59 -18.10
N LYS A 185 8.20 17.96 -18.56
CA LYS A 185 8.11 16.62 -19.16
C LYS A 185 7.71 15.54 -18.15
N LEU A 186 8.19 15.60 -16.91
CA LEU A 186 7.78 14.69 -15.84
C LEU A 186 6.28 14.85 -15.53
N LEU A 187 5.77 16.09 -15.46
CA LEU A 187 4.34 16.38 -15.26
C LEU A 187 3.48 15.85 -16.43
N GLU A 188 3.91 16.05 -17.68
CA GLU A 188 3.23 15.47 -18.86
C GLU A 188 3.17 13.93 -18.80
N LEU A 189 4.18 13.29 -18.22
CA LEU A 189 4.27 11.83 -18.06
C LEU A 189 3.56 11.32 -16.79
N GLY A 190 2.81 12.20 -16.10
CA GLY A 190 1.95 11.85 -14.99
C GLY A 190 2.58 11.95 -13.61
N ALA A 191 3.71 12.64 -13.47
CA ALA A 191 4.18 13.00 -12.12
C ALA A 191 3.17 13.96 -11.48
N ASP A 192 2.75 13.68 -10.26
CA ASP A 192 1.80 14.49 -9.48
C ASP A 192 2.49 15.34 -8.41
N SER A 193 3.74 15.03 -8.09
CA SER A 193 4.54 15.70 -7.07
C SER A 193 6.04 15.46 -7.26
N PHE A 194 6.83 16.31 -6.64
CA PHE A 194 8.28 16.14 -6.55
C PHE A 194 8.69 15.99 -5.07
N TRP A 195 9.63 15.09 -4.80
CA TRP A 195 9.96 14.70 -3.42
C TRP A 195 10.82 15.73 -2.66
N TYR A 196 11.52 16.63 -3.37
CA TYR A 196 12.47 17.57 -2.76
C TYR A 196 12.08 19.02 -3.05
N TRP A 197 11.43 19.69 -2.09
CA TRP A 197 11.08 21.12 -2.16
C TRP A 197 10.48 21.56 -3.51
N ASP A 198 9.61 20.74 -4.07
CA ASP A 198 9.02 20.95 -5.39
C ASP A 198 10.03 20.98 -6.57
N VAL A 199 11.20 20.39 -6.39
CA VAL A 199 12.21 20.22 -7.44
C VAL A 199 12.16 18.82 -8.00
N GLY A 200 11.84 18.71 -9.29
CA GLY A 200 11.71 17.43 -10.02
C GLY A 200 13.01 16.95 -10.68
N ALA A 201 13.92 17.87 -10.96
CA ALA A 201 15.17 17.56 -11.62
C ALA A 201 16.33 18.42 -11.11
N PHE A 202 17.48 17.80 -10.91
CA PHE A 202 18.74 18.47 -10.64
C PHE A 202 19.59 18.44 -11.91
N VAL A 203 20.04 19.62 -12.35
CA VAL A 203 20.85 19.77 -13.56
C VAL A 203 22.19 20.38 -13.17
N PHE A 204 23.26 19.66 -13.46
CA PHE A 204 24.63 20.07 -13.19
C PHE A 204 25.46 20.08 -14.49
N ALA A 205 26.47 20.92 -14.57
CA ALA A 205 27.37 21.00 -15.73
C ALA A 205 28.84 21.15 -15.29
N GLY A 206 29.76 20.66 -16.11
CA GLY A 206 31.19 20.75 -15.85
C GLY A 206 31.62 20.02 -14.58
N ASP A 207 32.56 20.60 -13.86
CA ASP A 207 33.16 20.00 -12.65
C ASP A 207 32.17 19.89 -11.49
N GLU A 208 31.07 20.63 -11.52
CA GLU A 208 30.00 20.58 -10.49
C GLU A 208 29.19 19.25 -10.52
N THR A 209 29.26 18.49 -11.60
CA THR A 209 28.59 17.18 -11.72
C THR A 209 29.10 16.13 -10.74
N THR A 210 30.26 16.39 -10.12
CA THR A 210 30.91 15.48 -9.16
C THR A 210 30.79 15.93 -7.70
N VAL A 211 30.21 17.11 -7.46
CA VAL A 211 30.06 17.66 -6.11
C VAL A 211 28.66 17.35 -5.59
N SER A 212 28.60 16.47 -4.60
CA SER A 212 27.38 16.25 -3.81
C SER A 212 27.34 17.31 -2.72
N VAL A 213 26.36 18.21 -2.77
CA VAL A 213 26.11 19.23 -1.74
C VAL A 213 25.10 18.73 -0.74
#